data_e882eec4e34026a82be0e4d4274d1c6d
#
_entry.id   e882eec4e34026a82be0e4d4274d1c6d
#
_cell.length_a   1.000
_cell.length_b   1.000
_cell.length_c   1.000
_cell.angle_alpha   90.00
_cell.angle_beta   90.00
_cell.angle_gamma   90.00
#
_symmetry.space_group_name_H-M   'P 1'
#
loop_
_entity.id
_entity.type
_entity.pdbx_description
1 polymer ?
#
loop_
_entity_poly.entity_id
_entity_poly.type
_entity_poly.pdbx_seq_one_letter_code
_entity_poly.pdbx_strand_id
1 'polypeptide(L)'
;MSALIDPRRVLDAPLVSSEQTTRRDFLKISGVMGGGLMLAAAVPGWTQTTPQLVGGGDLNAYVQIKPDGSIVIYSGSPEMGQGIATSLPMIVAEEMGADWADVVVQQTPEVNTERYGRQSTGGSYTVYLNWQLMREMGASAREMLISAAAIVMELPRDELQADDSRVRHLFSNRSRSFAELASLAQDQPIPAKADLVFRAREDYRIIGTSKSQVDSFDIVTGQGDFGIDTRVPNMLYGSYTKCPAVGGKIVEANIEDIKTLPGVVDAYIVRGNGNVRELLDGVGIVGTSTWAVFTARKALQIRWDESQASKDSWTDFAEFAEKQGDTGAAVLFEQGDVDTALQDPSNTVI
;
A
#
# COMPACT_ATOMS: atom_id res chain seq x y z
N MET A 1 15.57 -41.67 13.50
CA MET A 1 14.59 -41.03 14.38
C MET A 1 14.35 -39.63 13.81
N SER A 2 13.39 -39.53 12.94
CA SER A 2 13.02 -38.26 12.27
C SER A 2 11.97 -37.57 13.15
N ALA A 3 12.31 -36.44 13.74
CA ALA A 3 11.36 -35.60 14.43
C ALA A 3 10.56 -34.82 13.38
N LEU A 4 9.34 -35.23 13.16
CA LEU A 4 8.36 -34.48 12.39
C LEU A 4 8.16 -33.12 13.03
N ILE A 5 8.51 -32.04 12.32
CA ILE A 5 8.16 -30.69 12.71
C ILE A 5 6.66 -30.53 12.49
N ASP A 6 5.90 -30.43 13.58
CA ASP A 6 4.45 -30.16 13.54
C ASP A 6 4.25 -28.74 12.97
N PRO A 7 3.59 -28.59 11.81
CA PRO A 7 3.36 -27.28 11.20
C PRO A 7 2.54 -26.33 12.07
N ARG A 8 1.88 -26.80 13.12
CA ARG A 8 1.15 -25.98 14.11
C ARG A 8 2.07 -25.26 15.09
N ARG A 9 3.34 -25.67 15.21
CA ARG A 9 4.31 -24.98 16.09
C ARG A 9 4.93 -23.70 15.50
N VAL A 10 4.72 -23.41 14.23
CA VAL A 10 5.20 -22.18 13.59
C VAL A 10 4.28 -20.99 13.88
N LEU A 11 3.07 -21.24 14.36
CA LEU A 11 2.09 -20.20 14.71
C LEU A 11 2.11 -19.80 16.20
N ASP A 12 2.90 -20.48 17.04
CA ASP A 12 3.05 -20.18 18.46
C ASP A 12 4.32 -19.39 18.78
N ALA A 13 4.79 -18.53 17.88
CA ALA A 13 5.65 -17.44 18.33
C ALA A 13 4.79 -16.52 19.21
N PRO A 14 5.21 -16.20 20.46
CA PRO A 14 4.41 -15.35 21.30
C PRO A 14 4.21 -14.02 20.58
N LEU A 15 2.98 -13.76 20.18
CA LEU A 15 2.53 -12.41 19.91
C LEU A 15 2.91 -11.62 21.16
N VAL A 16 3.79 -10.65 20.99
CA VAL A 16 4.17 -9.72 22.05
C VAL A 16 2.86 -9.27 22.66
N SER A 17 2.64 -9.61 23.93
CA SER A 17 1.47 -9.25 24.68
C SER A 17 1.25 -7.75 24.48
N SER A 18 0.07 -7.38 24.05
CA SER A 18 -0.38 -5.98 24.03
C SER A 18 -0.44 -5.46 25.47
N GLU A 19 0.71 -5.11 26.04
CA GLU A 19 0.72 -4.20 27.15
C GLU A 19 0.19 -2.87 26.63
N GLN A 20 -0.85 -2.41 27.29
CA GLN A 20 -1.55 -1.16 26.97
C GLN A 20 -0.56 -0.01 26.99
N THR A 21 -0.06 0.36 25.81
CA THR A 21 0.80 1.53 25.64
C THR A 21 -0.07 2.75 25.86
N THR A 22 0.16 3.48 26.94
CA THR A 22 -0.59 4.71 27.24
C THR A 22 -0.17 5.82 26.25
N ARG A 23 -1.03 6.83 26.05
CA ARG A 23 -0.68 8.05 25.29
C ARG A 23 0.68 8.61 25.66
N ARG A 24 1.03 8.55 26.93
CA ARG A 24 2.28 9.06 27.49
C ARG A 24 3.48 8.19 27.10
N ASP A 25 3.29 6.87 26.98
CA ASP A 25 4.34 5.94 26.58
C ASP A 25 4.56 6.01 25.06
N PHE A 26 3.51 6.19 24.27
CA PHE A 26 3.61 6.47 22.84
C PHE A 26 4.36 7.76 22.54
N LEU A 27 4.06 8.85 23.28
CA LEU A 27 4.76 10.13 23.16
C LEU A 27 6.21 10.04 23.62
N LYS A 28 6.52 9.21 24.63
CA LYS A 28 7.90 8.95 25.05
C LYS A 28 8.69 8.17 24.00
N ILE A 29 8.09 7.17 23.37
CA ILE A 29 8.70 6.40 22.27
C ILE A 29 8.96 7.33 21.08
N SER A 30 8.03 8.21 20.74
CA SER A 30 8.19 9.22 19.68
C SER A 30 9.25 10.27 20.01
N GLY A 31 9.38 10.65 21.27
CA GLY A 31 10.38 11.60 21.76
C GLY A 31 11.80 11.06 21.79
N VAL A 32 11.99 9.75 21.92
CA VAL A 32 13.30 9.10 21.91
C VAL A 32 13.86 8.90 20.50
N MET A 33 12.99 8.90 19.48
CA MET A 33 13.37 8.77 18.07
C MET A 33 13.60 10.11 17.33
N GLY A 34 13.79 11.20 18.08
CA GLY A 34 14.19 12.49 17.55
C GLY A 34 13.03 13.45 17.33
N GLY A 35 12.68 14.18 18.40
CA GLY A 35 11.62 15.18 18.52
C GLY A 35 11.08 15.74 17.21
N GLY A 36 9.91 15.30 16.81
CA GLY A 36 9.22 15.76 15.62
C GLY A 36 7.71 15.69 15.80
N LEU A 37 6.99 16.44 15.00
CA LEU A 37 5.54 16.43 14.98
C LEU A 37 5.03 15.15 14.31
N MET A 38 4.29 14.33 15.05
CA MET A 38 3.49 13.27 14.49
C MET A 38 2.03 13.72 14.46
N LEU A 39 1.55 14.04 13.28
CA LEU A 39 0.19 14.51 13.08
C LEU A 39 -0.74 13.33 12.86
N ALA A 40 -1.80 13.36 13.61
CA ALA A 40 -2.77 12.31 13.62
C ALA A 40 -4.13 12.85 13.19
N ALA A 41 -4.83 12.13 12.34
CA ALA A 41 -6.21 12.43 12.00
C ALA A 41 -7.11 11.21 12.20
N ALA A 42 -8.29 11.43 12.72
CA ALA A 42 -9.33 10.43 12.72
C ALA A 42 -9.81 10.23 11.27
N VAL A 43 -9.91 9.00 10.82
CA VAL A 43 -10.48 8.64 9.52
C VAL A 43 -11.95 8.27 9.72
N PRO A 44 -12.90 9.18 9.46
CA PRO A 44 -14.32 8.85 9.56
C PRO A 44 -14.77 8.08 8.30
N GLY A 45 -15.50 7.01 8.50
CA GLY A 45 -16.35 6.44 7.47
C GLY A 45 -15.82 5.22 6.71
N TRP A 46 -14.74 4.59 7.14
CA TRP A 46 -14.22 3.36 6.52
C TRP A 46 -14.55 2.09 7.29
N THR A 47 -15.18 2.22 8.45
CA THR A 47 -15.63 1.06 9.23
C THR A 47 -17.11 1.13 9.47
N GLN A 48 -17.80 0.11 9.06
CA GLN A 48 -19.14 -0.18 9.59
C GLN A 48 -19.07 -0.71 11.06
N THR A 49 -17.87 -0.79 11.61
CA THR A 49 -17.63 -1.06 13.03
C THR A 49 -16.64 -0.03 13.53
N THR A 50 -17.11 0.87 14.38
CA THR A 50 -16.26 1.83 15.09
C THR A 50 -15.28 1.04 15.96
N PRO A 51 -13.95 1.09 15.73
CA PRO A 51 -13.00 0.51 16.66
C PRO A 51 -13.13 1.22 17.99
N GLN A 52 -13.27 0.48 19.08
CA GLN A 52 -13.17 1.07 20.40
C GLN A 52 -11.73 1.48 20.65
N LEU A 53 -11.53 2.78 20.74
CA LEU A 53 -10.26 3.39 21.05
C LEU A 53 -9.82 3.04 22.46
N VAL A 54 -8.77 2.28 22.59
CA VAL A 54 -8.12 2.08 23.88
C VAL A 54 -7.22 3.29 24.14
N GLY A 55 -7.70 4.21 24.98
CA GLY A 55 -6.89 5.33 25.46
C GLY A 55 -7.03 6.67 24.72
N GLY A 56 -8.15 6.92 24.08
CA GLY A 56 -8.51 8.26 23.64
C GLY A 56 -8.02 8.72 22.27
N GLY A 57 -8.50 8.12 21.23
CA GLY A 57 -8.45 8.58 19.84
C GLY A 57 -7.54 7.73 18.95
N ASP A 58 -8.12 7.16 17.88
CA ASP A 58 -7.35 6.57 16.80
C ASP A 58 -6.70 7.68 16.01
N LEU A 59 -5.40 7.75 16.14
CA LEU A 59 -4.60 8.72 15.45
C LEU A 59 -3.87 8.00 14.34
N ASN A 60 -4.34 8.12 13.10
CA ASN A 60 -3.57 7.74 11.94
C ASN A 60 -2.45 8.74 11.73
N ALA A 61 -1.21 8.36 12.02
CA ALA A 61 -0.05 9.22 11.87
C ALA A 61 0.53 9.08 10.46
N TYR A 62 0.16 9.98 9.56
CA TYR A 62 0.71 10.03 8.20
C TYR A 62 1.87 11.01 8.05
N VAL A 63 2.02 11.96 8.98
CA VAL A 63 3.03 13.03 8.86
C VAL A 63 3.83 13.14 10.14
N GLN A 64 5.16 13.15 9.98
CA GLN A 64 6.11 13.46 11.04
C GLN A 64 7.06 14.55 10.57
N ILE A 65 7.21 15.63 11.34
CA ILE A 65 8.20 16.66 11.09
C ILE A 65 9.37 16.46 12.05
N LYS A 66 10.57 16.30 11.50
CA LYS A 66 11.78 16.10 12.30
C LYS A 66 12.45 17.43 12.67
N PRO A 67 13.29 17.43 13.71
CA PRO A 67 14.01 18.65 14.12
C PRO A 67 14.95 19.22 13.06
N ASP A 68 15.44 18.38 12.16
CA ASP A 68 16.30 18.77 11.03
C ASP A 68 15.54 19.44 9.88
N GLY A 69 14.22 19.54 9.98
CA GLY A 69 13.34 20.12 8.97
C GLY A 69 12.75 19.12 8.00
N SER A 70 13.21 17.87 7.99
CA SER A 70 12.64 16.84 7.10
C SER A 70 11.21 16.49 7.50
N ILE A 71 10.35 16.32 6.51
CA ILE A 71 8.93 16.02 6.64
C ILE A 71 8.71 14.60 6.17
N VAL A 72 8.60 13.66 7.11
CA VAL A 72 8.29 12.26 6.78
C VAL A 72 6.79 12.15 6.49
N ILE A 73 6.46 11.68 5.31
CA ILE A 73 5.07 11.33 4.93
C ILE A 73 5.01 9.83 4.71
N TYR A 74 4.12 9.17 5.47
CA TYR A 74 3.94 7.74 5.38
C TYR A 74 3.00 7.38 4.23
N SER A 75 3.43 6.47 3.35
CA SER A 75 2.59 5.87 2.32
C SER A 75 2.03 4.54 2.83
N GLY A 76 0.71 4.42 2.89
CA GLY A 76 0.05 3.17 3.29
C GLY A 76 -0.10 2.15 2.15
N SER A 77 0.06 2.59 0.90
CA SER A 77 -0.16 1.73 -0.26
C SER A 77 1.17 1.21 -0.81
N PRO A 78 1.26 -0.10 -1.10
CA PRO A 78 2.49 -0.69 -1.65
C PRO A 78 2.87 -0.10 -3.00
N GLU A 79 4.15 0.24 -3.16
CA GLU A 79 4.79 0.57 -4.43
C GLU A 79 5.13 -0.72 -5.17
N MET A 80 4.86 -0.76 -6.47
CA MET A 80 5.21 -1.86 -7.35
C MET A 80 5.60 -1.37 -8.77
N GLY A 81 6.12 -0.14 -8.83
CA GLY A 81 6.57 0.51 -10.06
C GLY A 81 5.57 1.49 -10.67
N GLN A 82 4.40 1.71 -10.04
CA GLN A 82 3.35 2.57 -10.56
C GLN A 82 3.40 4.01 -10.02
N GLY A 83 4.31 4.32 -9.08
CA GLY A 83 4.55 5.67 -8.56
C GLY A 83 3.62 6.11 -7.43
N ILE A 84 2.95 5.17 -6.75
CA ILE A 84 2.02 5.53 -5.66
C ILE A 84 2.75 6.05 -4.42
N ALA A 85 3.98 5.56 -4.16
CA ALA A 85 4.83 6.06 -3.09
C ALA A 85 5.21 7.53 -3.28
N THR A 86 5.12 8.06 -4.50
CA THR A 86 5.32 9.48 -4.79
C THR A 86 4.00 10.25 -4.79
N SER A 87 2.99 9.73 -5.50
CA SER A 87 1.77 10.49 -5.77
C SER A 87 0.87 10.72 -4.56
N LEU A 88 0.76 9.77 -3.62
CA LEU A 88 -0.02 10.00 -2.39
C LEU A 88 0.62 11.04 -1.47
N PRO A 89 1.94 10.96 -1.18
CA PRO A 89 2.62 12.00 -0.42
C PRO A 89 2.57 13.39 -1.04
N MET A 90 2.56 13.49 -2.39
CA MET A 90 2.39 14.79 -3.06
C MET A 90 1.08 15.48 -2.65
N ILE A 91 -0.01 14.74 -2.46
CA ILE A 91 -1.31 15.28 -2.05
C ILE A 91 -1.23 15.84 -0.64
N VAL A 92 -0.59 15.12 0.27
CA VAL A 92 -0.39 15.57 1.66
C VAL A 92 0.50 16.82 1.70
N ALA A 93 1.64 16.78 1.00
CA ALA A 93 2.59 17.88 0.95
C ALA A 93 1.97 19.16 0.36
N GLU A 94 1.15 19.02 -0.70
CA GLU A 94 0.41 20.14 -1.29
C GLU A 94 -0.49 20.83 -0.27
N GLU A 95 -1.38 20.04 0.35
CA GLU A 95 -2.35 20.60 1.30
C GLU A 95 -1.69 21.17 2.57
N MET A 96 -0.58 20.55 2.97
CA MET A 96 0.19 21.02 4.12
C MET A 96 0.94 22.32 3.84
N GLY A 97 1.28 22.59 2.58
CA GLY A 97 2.16 23.69 2.17
C GLY A 97 3.63 23.37 2.42
N ALA A 98 4.02 22.12 2.30
CA ALA A 98 5.41 21.69 2.41
C ALA A 98 6.19 22.01 1.13
N ASP A 99 7.49 22.29 1.26
CA ASP A 99 8.39 22.19 0.13
C ASP A 99 8.64 20.70 -0.16
N TRP A 100 8.48 20.28 -1.42
CA TRP A 100 8.71 18.90 -1.82
C TRP A 100 10.14 18.44 -1.56
N ALA A 101 11.10 19.36 -1.57
CA ALA A 101 12.50 19.04 -1.28
C ALA A 101 12.74 18.60 0.18
N ASP A 102 11.87 19.01 1.10
CA ASP A 102 11.94 18.63 2.51
C ASP A 102 11.22 17.29 2.80
N VAL A 103 10.49 16.75 1.81
CA VAL A 103 9.67 15.54 1.98
C VAL A 103 10.50 14.28 1.88
N VAL A 104 10.40 13.43 2.88
CA VAL A 104 10.93 12.08 2.92
C VAL A 104 9.76 11.10 2.98
N VAL A 105 9.64 10.25 1.99
CA VAL A 105 8.57 9.25 1.95
C VAL A 105 9.04 7.96 2.60
N GLN A 106 8.18 7.41 3.46
CA GLN A 106 8.41 6.10 4.06
C GLN A 106 7.15 5.24 3.92
N GLN A 107 7.34 3.94 3.77
CA GLN A 107 6.23 2.99 3.90
C GLN A 107 5.76 2.98 5.36
N THR A 108 4.45 2.79 5.59
CA THR A 108 3.95 2.60 6.95
C THR A 108 4.70 1.46 7.64
N PRO A 109 5.11 1.62 8.92
CA PRO A 109 6.01 0.70 9.59
C PRO A 109 5.40 -0.68 9.84
N GLU A 110 4.08 -0.79 9.73
CA GLU A 110 3.32 -2.01 9.99
C GLU A 110 2.09 -2.11 9.10
N VAL A 111 1.60 -3.32 8.90
CA VAL A 111 0.28 -3.55 8.32
C VAL A 111 -0.75 -3.43 9.44
N ASN A 112 -1.42 -2.29 9.50
CA ASN A 112 -2.43 -1.98 10.49
C ASN A 112 -3.55 -1.16 9.83
N THR A 113 -4.58 -1.84 9.37
CA THR A 113 -5.69 -1.22 8.65
C THR A 113 -6.61 -0.39 9.54
N GLU A 114 -6.60 -0.61 10.84
CA GLU A 114 -7.34 0.22 11.80
C GLU A 114 -6.67 1.59 11.93
N ARG A 115 -5.35 1.62 11.93
CA ARG A 115 -4.55 2.83 12.08
C ARG A 115 -4.37 3.61 10.77
N TYR A 116 -4.07 2.90 9.68
CA TYR A 116 -3.70 3.50 8.39
C TYR A 116 -4.76 3.33 7.30
N GLY A 117 -5.94 2.78 7.64
CA GLY A 117 -6.95 2.47 6.64
C GLY A 117 -6.46 1.40 5.65
N ARG A 118 -6.90 1.48 4.41
CA ARG A 118 -6.55 0.50 3.38
C ARG A 118 -5.07 0.57 2.98
N GLN A 119 -4.33 -0.49 3.27
CA GLN A 119 -2.91 -0.65 2.91
C GLN A 119 -2.76 -1.65 1.76
N SER A 120 -3.39 -1.37 0.63
CA SER A 120 -3.32 -2.25 -0.54
C SER A 120 -3.36 -1.45 -1.84
N THR A 121 -2.77 -2.01 -2.88
CA THR A 121 -2.79 -1.47 -4.24
C THR A 121 -3.49 -2.44 -5.16
N GLY A 122 -4.42 -1.95 -5.98
CA GLY A 122 -5.15 -2.76 -6.95
C GLY A 122 -6.29 -2.00 -7.62
N GLY A 123 -6.71 -2.49 -8.80
CA GLY A 123 -7.85 -1.96 -9.54
C GLY A 123 -7.68 -0.52 -10.04
N SER A 124 -6.48 0.06 -10.00
CA SER A 124 -6.18 1.47 -10.33
C SER A 124 -6.95 2.49 -9.48
N TYR A 125 -7.43 2.10 -8.30
CA TYR A 125 -8.25 2.96 -7.44
C TYR A 125 -7.47 3.67 -6.34
N THR A 126 -6.18 3.42 -6.17
CA THR A 126 -5.45 3.87 -4.97
C THR A 126 -5.47 5.38 -4.79
N VAL A 127 -5.18 6.17 -5.83
CA VAL A 127 -5.27 7.63 -5.75
C VAL A 127 -6.73 8.07 -5.52
N TYR A 128 -7.67 7.54 -6.31
CA TYR A 128 -9.08 7.88 -6.21
C TYR A 128 -9.65 7.66 -4.81
N LEU A 129 -9.40 6.48 -4.23
CA LEU A 129 -9.93 6.13 -2.91
C LEU A 129 -9.25 6.88 -1.75
N ASN A 130 -8.01 7.31 -1.93
CA ASN A 130 -7.25 8.00 -0.89
C ASN A 130 -7.17 9.52 -1.10
N TRP A 131 -7.66 10.04 -2.22
CA TRP A 131 -7.57 11.47 -2.56
C TRP A 131 -8.03 12.38 -1.43
N GLN A 132 -9.27 12.16 -0.97
CA GLN A 132 -9.86 12.99 0.07
C GLN A 132 -9.15 12.82 1.41
N LEU A 133 -8.80 11.59 1.78
CA LEU A 133 -8.07 11.29 3.01
C LEU A 133 -6.71 12.00 3.04
N MET A 134 -5.93 11.91 1.98
CA MET A 134 -4.61 12.55 1.92
C MET A 134 -4.72 14.07 1.99
N ARG A 135 -5.72 14.66 1.35
CA ARG A 135 -6.00 16.09 1.48
C ARG A 135 -6.34 16.47 2.92
N GLU A 136 -7.20 15.71 3.58
CA GLU A 136 -7.57 15.93 4.98
C GLU A 136 -6.36 15.85 5.91
N MET A 137 -5.44 14.90 5.68
CA MET A 137 -4.20 14.78 6.45
C MET A 137 -3.32 16.00 6.29
N GLY A 138 -3.08 16.45 5.06
CA GLY A 138 -2.27 17.63 4.78
C GLY A 138 -2.90 18.91 5.32
N ALA A 139 -4.21 19.12 5.11
CA ALA A 139 -4.93 20.28 5.61
C ALA A 139 -4.97 20.33 7.14
N SER A 140 -5.21 19.20 7.82
CA SER A 140 -5.16 19.14 9.29
C SER A 140 -3.79 19.53 9.82
N ALA A 141 -2.72 19.00 9.19
CA ALA A 141 -1.36 19.34 9.52
C ALA A 141 -1.09 20.85 9.41
N ARG A 142 -1.52 21.43 8.30
CA ARG A 142 -1.41 22.88 8.07
C ARG A 142 -2.10 23.70 9.16
N GLU A 143 -3.34 23.36 9.50
CA GLU A 143 -4.12 24.11 10.50
C GLU A 143 -3.51 24.03 11.90
N MET A 144 -2.95 22.87 12.26
CA MET A 144 -2.24 22.71 13.53
C MET A 144 -0.95 23.55 13.58
N LEU A 145 -0.20 23.59 12.48
CA LEU A 145 1.00 24.42 12.35
C LEU A 145 0.68 25.92 12.40
N ILE A 146 -0.41 26.35 11.74
CA ILE A 146 -0.87 27.74 11.81
C ILE A 146 -1.30 28.10 13.24
N SER A 147 -1.98 27.18 13.95
CA SER A 147 -2.35 27.39 15.34
C SER A 147 -1.14 27.58 16.25
N ALA A 148 -0.13 26.73 16.09
CA ALA A 148 1.13 26.85 16.82
C ALA A 148 1.86 28.18 16.49
N ALA A 149 1.88 28.56 15.22
CA ALA A 149 2.50 29.79 14.77
C ALA A 149 1.79 31.02 15.36
N ALA A 150 0.45 31.03 15.42
CA ALA A 150 -0.33 32.11 16.01
C ALA A 150 0.06 32.34 17.46
N ILE A 151 0.28 31.28 18.23
CA ILE A 151 0.73 31.36 19.63
C ILE A 151 2.16 31.92 19.72
N VAL A 152 3.11 31.29 18.96
CA VAL A 152 4.54 31.67 19.05
C VAL A 152 4.81 33.07 18.50
N MET A 153 4.06 33.50 17.51
CA MET A 153 4.24 34.80 16.86
C MET A 153 3.37 35.87 17.46
N GLU A 154 2.42 35.51 18.35
CA GLU A 154 1.43 36.43 18.93
C GLU A 154 0.67 37.20 17.83
N LEU A 155 0.14 36.47 16.85
CA LEU A 155 -0.55 37.03 15.69
C LEU A 155 -1.89 36.30 15.45
N PRO A 156 -2.87 37.00 14.87
CA PRO A 156 -4.14 36.38 14.46
C PRO A 156 -3.90 35.27 13.43
N ARG A 157 -4.68 34.18 13.50
CA ARG A 157 -4.55 33.04 12.59
C ARG A 157 -4.82 33.40 11.13
N ASP A 158 -5.77 34.27 10.88
CA ASP A 158 -6.18 34.75 9.56
C ASP A 158 -5.14 35.65 8.87
N GLU A 159 -4.13 36.08 9.61
CA GLU A 159 -2.96 36.77 9.07
C GLU A 159 -1.78 35.85 8.76
N LEU A 160 -1.95 34.53 8.96
CA LEU A 160 -0.88 33.53 8.80
C LEU A 160 -1.17 32.57 7.63
N GLN A 161 -0.14 32.25 6.89
CA GLN A 161 -0.19 31.31 5.77
C GLN A 161 0.95 30.30 5.85
N ALA A 162 0.62 29.02 5.63
CA ALA A 162 1.61 27.94 5.53
C ALA A 162 1.99 27.72 4.07
N ASP A 163 3.29 27.84 3.76
CA ASP A 163 3.86 27.63 2.44
C ASP A 163 5.38 27.42 2.52
N ASP A 164 5.96 26.66 1.60
CA ASP A 164 7.40 26.32 1.53
C ASP A 164 7.95 25.85 2.89
N SER A 165 7.28 24.90 3.53
CA SER A 165 7.63 24.35 4.85
C SER A 165 7.75 25.39 5.98
N ARG A 166 7.06 26.52 5.85
CA ARG A 166 7.05 27.62 6.81
C ARG A 166 5.65 28.17 7.01
N VAL A 167 5.40 28.73 8.20
CA VAL A 167 4.25 29.62 8.42
C VAL A 167 4.75 31.06 8.39
N ARG A 168 4.14 31.88 7.54
CA ARG A 168 4.51 33.29 7.27
C ARG A 168 3.37 34.19 7.67
N HIS A 169 3.71 35.37 8.17
CA HIS A 169 2.76 36.46 8.38
C HIS A 169 2.58 37.24 7.07
N LEU A 170 1.33 37.43 6.66
CA LEU A 170 0.98 38.04 5.37
C LEU A 170 1.41 39.49 5.22
N PHE A 171 1.49 40.23 6.34
CA PHE A 171 1.72 41.68 6.36
C PHE A 171 3.11 42.07 6.89
N SER A 172 4.01 41.08 7.15
CA SER A 172 5.39 41.37 7.55
C SER A 172 6.32 40.21 7.13
N ASN A 173 7.62 40.39 7.30
CA ASN A 173 8.63 39.36 7.00
C ASN A 173 8.79 38.30 8.10
N ARG A 174 7.89 38.27 9.11
CA ARG A 174 7.95 37.29 10.20
C ARG A 174 7.54 35.91 9.66
N SER A 175 8.30 34.89 10.04
CA SER A 175 7.96 33.51 9.71
C SER A 175 8.55 32.54 10.72
N ARG A 176 8.03 31.31 10.77
CA ARG A 176 8.58 30.16 11.49
C ARG A 176 8.59 28.94 10.58
N SER A 177 9.63 28.14 10.64
CA SER A 177 9.68 26.85 9.94
C SER A 177 8.73 25.84 10.59
N PHE A 178 8.33 24.83 9.83
CA PHE A 178 7.54 23.73 10.38
C PHE A 178 8.29 22.99 11.50
N ALA A 179 9.62 22.85 11.40
CA ALA A 179 10.43 22.24 12.44
C ALA A 179 10.38 23.02 13.76
N GLU A 180 10.45 24.37 13.71
CA GLU A 180 10.33 25.22 14.91
C GLU A 180 8.96 25.09 15.57
N LEU A 181 7.91 24.82 14.79
CA LEU A 181 6.53 24.77 15.26
C LEU A 181 6.09 23.36 15.66
N ALA A 182 6.79 22.33 15.20
CA ALA A 182 6.36 20.94 15.30
C ALA A 182 5.98 20.49 16.71
N SER A 183 6.82 20.81 17.68
CA SER A 183 6.59 20.41 19.09
C SER A 183 5.31 21.04 19.68
N LEU A 184 5.02 22.29 19.33
CA LEU A 184 3.80 22.96 19.81
C LEU A 184 2.58 22.56 18.99
N ALA A 185 2.76 22.30 17.68
CA ALA A 185 1.67 21.95 16.79
C ALA A 185 1.04 20.59 17.15
N GLN A 186 1.83 19.60 17.60
CA GLN A 186 1.30 18.32 18.04
C GLN A 186 0.34 18.40 19.23
N ASP A 187 0.46 19.47 20.04
CA ASP A 187 -0.40 19.70 21.19
C ASP A 187 -1.66 20.51 20.83
N GLN A 188 -1.77 20.97 19.57
CA GLN A 188 -2.94 21.69 19.11
C GLN A 188 -4.12 20.74 18.87
N PRO A 189 -5.36 21.21 19.05
CA PRO A 189 -6.54 20.44 18.69
C PRO A 189 -6.52 20.05 17.21
N ILE A 190 -6.86 18.79 16.92
CA ILE A 190 -7.08 18.35 15.54
C ILE A 190 -8.35 19.03 15.03
N PRO A 191 -8.30 19.76 13.89
CA PRO A 191 -9.48 20.41 13.34
C PRO A 191 -10.59 19.41 13.00
N ALA A 192 -11.84 19.82 13.19
CA ALA A 192 -12.94 19.01 12.69
C ALA A 192 -12.90 18.98 11.15
N LYS A 193 -13.29 17.86 10.56
CA LYS A 193 -13.28 17.67 9.10
C LYS A 193 -14.07 18.76 8.35
N ALA A 194 -15.18 19.23 8.97
CA ALA A 194 -16.02 20.27 8.39
C ALA A 194 -15.35 21.67 8.36
N ASP A 195 -14.32 21.86 9.19
CA ASP A 195 -13.63 23.14 9.30
C ASP A 195 -12.36 23.19 8.43
N LEU A 196 -12.03 22.08 7.75
CA LEU A 196 -10.87 22.03 6.88
C LEU A 196 -11.13 22.80 5.58
N VAL A 197 -10.24 23.74 5.30
CA VAL A 197 -10.20 24.46 4.02
C VAL A 197 -9.12 23.82 3.15
N PHE A 198 -9.48 23.39 1.95
CA PHE A 198 -8.56 22.78 1.01
C PHE A 198 -8.01 23.79 0.02
N ARG A 199 -6.78 23.57 -0.45
CA ARG A 199 -6.21 24.39 -1.53
C ARG A 199 -7.06 24.28 -2.79
N ALA A 200 -7.27 25.40 -3.45
CA ALA A 200 -7.90 25.41 -4.76
C ALA A 200 -6.94 24.87 -5.83
N ARG A 201 -7.47 24.35 -6.92
CA ARG A 201 -6.67 23.72 -7.96
C ARG A 201 -5.66 24.69 -8.60
N GLU A 202 -6.04 25.93 -8.74
CA GLU A 202 -5.22 27.03 -9.26
C GLU A 202 -4.01 27.38 -8.37
N ASP A 203 -4.07 27.00 -7.07
CA ASP A 203 -3.02 27.24 -6.10
C ASP A 203 -2.05 26.06 -5.95
N TYR A 204 -2.25 24.97 -6.71
CA TYR A 204 -1.39 23.80 -6.63
C TYR A 204 0.01 24.09 -7.17
N ARG A 205 1.02 23.65 -6.42
CA ARG A 205 2.45 23.82 -6.73
C ARG A 205 3.19 22.49 -6.89
N ILE A 206 2.67 21.43 -6.26
CA ILE A 206 3.24 20.10 -6.29
C ILE A 206 2.41 19.22 -7.21
N ILE A 207 1.09 19.16 -6.98
CA ILE A 207 0.16 18.38 -7.80
C ILE A 207 0.11 18.99 -9.22
N GLY A 208 0.21 18.12 -10.22
CA GLY A 208 0.23 18.54 -11.64
C GLY A 208 1.60 18.93 -12.15
N THR A 209 2.65 18.89 -11.30
CA THR A 209 4.04 19.09 -11.74
C THR A 209 4.76 17.74 -11.84
N SER A 210 5.77 17.66 -12.70
CA SER A 210 6.60 16.46 -12.82
C SER A 210 7.52 16.33 -11.61
N LYS A 211 7.45 15.20 -10.93
CA LYS A 211 8.35 14.80 -9.84
C LYS A 211 8.97 13.46 -10.17
N SER A 212 10.26 13.30 -9.89
CA SER A 212 10.90 11.98 -9.93
C SER A 212 10.25 11.09 -8.87
N GLN A 213 10.10 9.80 -9.16
CA GLN A 213 9.69 8.85 -8.15
C GLN A 213 10.71 8.84 -7.01
N VAL A 214 10.22 8.75 -5.78
CA VAL A 214 11.05 8.87 -4.57
C VAL A 214 12.10 7.77 -4.43
N ASP A 215 11.90 6.64 -5.07
CA ASP A 215 12.76 5.45 -5.07
C ASP A 215 13.59 5.29 -6.36
N SER A 216 13.41 6.17 -7.35
CA SER A 216 14.08 6.02 -8.66
C SER A 216 15.60 5.98 -8.56
N PHE A 217 16.20 6.81 -7.70
CA PHE A 217 17.64 6.83 -7.53
C PHE A 217 18.17 5.51 -6.97
N ASP A 218 17.53 4.98 -5.96
CA ASP A 218 17.93 3.71 -5.34
C ASP A 218 17.77 2.55 -6.33
N ILE A 219 16.69 2.54 -7.12
CA ILE A 219 16.47 1.53 -8.15
C ILE A 219 17.58 1.55 -9.21
N VAL A 220 17.88 2.72 -9.77
CA VAL A 220 18.86 2.80 -10.87
C VAL A 220 20.31 2.65 -10.42
N THR A 221 20.60 2.84 -9.14
CA THR A 221 21.92 2.63 -8.54
C THR A 221 22.08 1.24 -7.92
N GLY A 222 21.04 0.39 -7.98
CA GLY A 222 21.08 -0.96 -7.41
C GLY A 222 20.94 -0.99 -5.88
N GLN A 223 20.45 0.07 -5.29
CA GLN A 223 20.18 0.18 -3.85
C GLN A 223 18.69 -0.07 -3.51
N GLY A 224 17.85 -0.25 -4.54
CA GLY A 224 16.45 -0.61 -4.36
C GLY A 224 16.33 -1.95 -3.63
N ASP A 225 15.48 -1.99 -2.61
CA ASP A 225 15.24 -3.20 -1.80
C ASP A 225 13.92 -3.85 -2.22
N PHE A 226 14.02 -4.98 -2.91
CA PHE A 226 12.87 -5.73 -3.40
C PHE A 226 12.66 -7.00 -2.56
N GLY A 227 11.42 -7.50 -2.55
CA GLY A 227 11.10 -8.73 -1.82
C GLY A 227 11.98 -9.91 -2.16
N ILE A 228 12.46 -10.03 -3.42
CA ILE A 228 13.39 -11.08 -3.84
C ILE A 228 14.80 -10.93 -3.22
N ASP A 229 15.15 -9.73 -2.80
CA ASP A 229 16.46 -9.42 -2.20
C ASP A 229 16.48 -9.65 -0.69
N THR A 230 15.31 -9.83 -0.09
CA THR A 230 15.17 -10.07 1.35
C THR A 230 16.02 -11.24 1.81
N ARG A 231 16.76 -11.07 2.91
CA ARG A 231 17.57 -12.10 3.54
C ARG A 231 17.33 -12.11 5.04
N VAL A 232 16.98 -13.27 5.57
CA VAL A 232 16.85 -13.47 7.02
C VAL A 232 17.72 -14.65 7.45
N PRO A 233 18.17 -14.70 8.71
CA PRO A 233 18.95 -15.85 9.20
C PRO A 233 18.22 -17.18 8.97
N ASN A 234 18.94 -18.18 8.46
CA ASN A 234 18.40 -19.51 8.15
C ASN A 234 17.26 -19.54 7.13
N MET A 235 17.15 -18.52 6.28
CA MET A 235 16.14 -18.45 5.24
C MET A 235 16.24 -19.64 4.28
N LEU A 236 15.11 -20.24 3.96
CA LEU A 236 14.96 -21.23 2.90
C LEU A 236 14.15 -20.63 1.74
N TYR A 237 14.40 -21.17 0.58
CA TYR A 237 13.72 -20.79 -0.66
C TYR A 237 12.72 -21.85 -1.04
N GLY A 238 11.55 -21.44 -1.54
CA GLY A 238 10.52 -22.37 -1.95
C GLY A 238 10.06 -22.16 -3.39
N SER A 239 9.64 -23.23 -4.04
CA SER A 239 8.81 -23.14 -5.24
C SER A 239 7.60 -24.05 -5.10
N TYR A 240 6.53 -23.67 -5.80
CA TYR A 240 5.30 -24.43 -5.85
C TYR A 240 4.89 -24.65 -7.30
N THR A 241 4.68 -25.92 -7.67
CA THR A 241 4.23 -26.30 -8.99
C THR A 241 2.84 -26.90 -8.88
N LYS A 242 1.85 -26.18 -9.37
CA LYS A 242 0.44 -26.58 -9.41
C LYS A 242 0.07 -27.20 -10.75
N CYS A 243 -1.06 -27.89 -10.80
CA CYS A 243 -1.60 -28.40 -12.05
C CYS A 243 -1.84 -27.24 -13.05
N PRO A 244 -1.41 -27.37 -14.31
CA PRO A 244 -1.71 -26.36 -15.33
C PRO A 244 -3.21 -26.16 -15.57
N ALA A 245 -3.98 -27.25 -15.52
CA ALA A 245 -5.43 -27.21 -15.67
C ALA A 245 -6.10 -26.94 -14.30
N VAL A 246 -6.96 -25.91 -14.23
CA VAL A 246 -7.67 -25.54 -13.01
C VAL A 246 -8.60 -26.68 -12.56
N GLY A 247 -8.45 -27.10 -11.31
CA GLY A 247 -9.21 -28.22 -10.74
C GLY A 247 -8.59 -29.59 -10.97
N GLY A 248 -7.47 -29.68 -11.70
CA GLY A 248 -6.69 -30.91 -11.83
C GLY A 248 -6.09 -31.35 -10.49
N LYS A 249 -5.88 -32.64 -10.33
CA LYS A 249 -5.35 -33.27 -9.11
C LYS A 249 -4.04 -33.96 -9.35
N ILE A 250 -3.17 -33.96 -8.36
CA ILE A 250 -1.91 -34.68 -8.43
C ILE A 250 -2.16 -36.17 -8.17
N VAL A 251 -1.64 -37.00 -9.06
CA VAL A 251 -1.63 -38.47 -8.89
C VAL A 251 -0.35 -38.90 -8.23
N GLU A 252 0.78 -38.56 -8.86
CA GLU A 252 2.12 -38.90 -8.36
C GLU A 252 3.16 -37.86 -8.82
N ALA A 253 4.29 -37.84 -8.16
CA ALA A 253 5.47 -37.10 -8.55
C ALA A 253 6.73 -37.82 -8.08
N ASN A 254 7.86 -37.56 -8.73
CA ASN A 254 9.16 -38.16 -8.40
C ASN A 254 9.83 -37.48 -7.19
N ILE A 255 9.09 -37.36 -6.09
CA ILE A 255 9.48 -36.62 -4.88
C ILE A 255 10.82 -37.09 -4.32
N GLU A 256 11.03 -38.40 -4.23
CA GLU A 256 12.24 -38.95 -3.62
C GLU A 256 13.49 -38.65 -4.47
N ASP A 257 13.38 -38.61 -5.78
CA ASP A 257 14.48 -38.20 -6.67
C ASP A 257 14.81 -36.71 -6.45
N ILE A 258 13.78 -35.86 -6.33
CA ILE A 258 13.95 -34.44 -6.11
C ILE A 258 14.68 -34.17 -4.78
N LYS A 259 14.35 -34.88 -3.72
CA LYS A 259 15.01 -34.73 -2.41
C LYS A 259 16.52 -35.03 -2.44
N THR A 260 16.99 -35.79 -3.40
CA THR A 260 18.43 -36.15 -3.54
C THR A 260 19.24 -35.03 -4.21
N LEU A 261 18.59 -34.05 -4.82
CA LEU A 261 19.29 -33.03 -5.60
C LEU A 261 20.06 -32.03 -4.69
N PRO A 262 21.24 -31.55 -5.13
CA PRO A 262 22.05 -30.64 -4.36
C PRO A 262 21.31 -29.37 -3.95
N GLY A 263 21.35 -29.07 -2.64
CA GLY A 263 20.75 -27.87 -2.08
C GLY A 263 19.23 -27.96 -1.85
N VAL A 264 18.59 -29.07 -2.19
CA VAL A 264 17.22 -29.36 -1.79
C VAL A 264 17.19 -29.80 -0.33
N VAL A 265 16.30 -29.18 0.44
CA VAL A 265 16.07 -29.52 1.85
C VAL A 265 14.92 -30.49 2.00
N ASP A 266 13.83 -30.25 1.25
CA ASP A 266 12.67 -31.13 1.21
C ASP A 266 11.84 -30.92 -0.06
N ALA A 267 11.04 -31.92 -0.41
CA ALA A 267 10.01 -31.84 -1.44
C ALA A 267 8.80 -32.68 -1.02
N TYR A 268 7.60 -32.17 -1.29
CA TYR A 268 6.38 -32.82 -0.82
C TYR A 268 5.17 -32.49 -1.69
N ILE A 269 4.22 -33.42 -1.72
CA ILE A 269 2.93 -33.22 -2.36
C ILE A 269 2.03 -32.40 -1.42
N VAL A 270 1.43 -31.34 -1.97
CA VAL A 270 0.41 -30.55 -1.31
C VAL A 270 -0.95 -30.92 -1.91
N ARG A 271 -1.90 -31.23 -1.04
CA ARG A 271 -3.28 -31.46 -1.45
C ARG A 271 -4.10 -30.20 -1.20
N GLY A 272 -4.75 -29.70 -2.22
CA GLY A 272 -5.69 -28.61 -2.12
C GLY A 272 -7.01 -29.05 -1.49
N ASN A 273 -7.83 -28.08 -1.10
CA ASN A 273 -9.16 -28.34 -0.52
C ASN A 273 -10.30 -28.41 -1.57
N GLY A 274 -9.96 -28.30 -2.86
CA GLY A 274 -10.91 -28.29 -3.97
C GLY A 274 -11.52 -26.91 -4.29
N ASN A 275 -11.25 -25.87 -3.50
CA ASN A 275 -11.64 -24.52 -3.84
C ASN A 275 -10.61 -23.89 -4.79
N VAL A 276 -11.02 -23.59 -6.02
CA VAL A 276 -10.14 -23.02 -7.06
C VAL A 276 -9.57 -21.64 -6.73
N ARG A 277 -10.13 -20.95 -5.73
CA ARG A 277 -9.64 -19.66 -5.23
C ARG A 277 -8.61 -19.76 -4.12
N GLU A 278 -8.33 -20.99 -3.66
CA GLU A 278 -7.41 -21.28 -2.57
C GLU A 278 -6.22 -22.12 -3.04
N LEU A 279 -5.62 -22.87 -2.13
CA LEU A 279 -4.48 -23.72 -2.43
C LEU A 279 -4.93 -24.90 -3.31
N LEU A 280 -4.38 -24.98 -4.51
CA LEU A 280 -4.61 -26.08 -5.45
C LEU A 280 -3.65 -27.25 -5.16
N ASP A 281 -3.96 -28.43 -5.72
CA ASP A 281 -3.02 -29.56 -5.70
C ASP A 281 -1.70 -29.20 -6.39
N GLY A 282 -0.57 -29.61 -5.79
CA GLY A 282 0.73 -29.32 -6.34
C GLY A 282 1.89 -29.94 -5.60
N VAL A 283 3.10 -29.59 -6.01
CA VAL A 283 4.35 -29.99 -5.36
C VAL A 283 5.10 -28.77 -4.85
N GLY A 284 5.40 -28.77 -3.55
CA GLY A 284 6.32 -27.86 -2.91
C GLY A 284 7.74 -28.38 -2.94
N ILE A 285 8.72 -27.55 -3.24
CA ILE A 285 10.16 -27.84 -3.12
C ILE A 285 10.78 -26.73 -2.27
N VAL A 286 11.56 -27.11 -1.27
CA VAL A 286 12.28 -26.20 -0.38
C VAL A 286 13.78 -26.47 -0.49
N GLY A 287 14.57 -25.40 -0.56
CA GLY A 287 16.02 -25.52 -0.70
C GLY A 287 16.79 -24.36 -0.11
N THR A 288 18.11 -24.46 -0.13
CA THR A 288 19.04 -23.48 0.46
C THR A 288 19.33 -22.28 -0.43
N SER A 289 18.88 -22.32 -1.68
CA SER A 289 19.02 -21.23 -2.65
C SER A 289 17.94 -21.27 -3.72
N THR A 290 17.64 -20.12 -4.32
CA THR A 290 16.75 -20.02 -5.49
C THR A 290 17.22 -20.90 -6.62
N TRP A 291 18.54 -20.98 -6.87
CA TRP A 291 19.10 -21.82 -7.91
C TRP A 291 18.82 -23.30 -7.67
N ALA A 292 19.04 -23.80 -6.46
CA ALA A 292 18.78 -25.20 -6.10
C ALA A 292 17.31 -25.56 -6.33
N VAL A 293 16.40 -24.72 -5.85
CA VAL A 293 14.95 -24.93 -5.98
C VAL A 293 14.49 -24.91 -7.44
N PHE A 294 14.97 -23.96 -8.24
CA PHE A 294 14.59 -23.88 -9.65
C PHE A 294 15.20 -24.99 -10.50
N THR A 295 16.42 -25.44 -10.17
CA THR A 295 17.03 -26.60 -10.82
C THR A 295 16.24 -27.88 -10.49
N ALA A 296 15.88 -28.08 -9.23
CA ALA A 296 15.07 -29.17 -8.79
C ALA A 296 13.67 -29.17 -9.46
N ARG A 297 13.06 -27.99 -9.57
CA ARG A 297 11.78 -27.82 -10.28
C ARG A 297 11.84 -28.22 -11.74
N LYS A 298 12.95 -27.99 -12.44
CA LYS A 298 13.14 -28.44 -13.84
C LYS A 298 13.22 -29.97 -13.97
N ALA A 299 13.72 -30.65 -12.93
CA ALA A 299 13.81 -32.12 -12.88
C ALA A 299 12.51 -32.76 -12.38
N LEU A 300 11.54 -31.98 -11.92
CA LEU A 300 10.29 -32.48 -11.36
C LEU A 300 9.41 -33.06 -12.47
N GLN A 301 8.95 -34.27 -12.23
CA GLN A 301 8.01 -34.99 -13.09
C GLN A 301 6.74 -35.25 -12.30
N ILE A 302 5.61 -34.78 -12.82
CA ILE A 302 4.32 -34.91 -12.16
C ILE A 302 3.31 -35.50 -13.13
N ARG A 303 2.55 -36.47 -12.66
CA ARG A 303 1.38 -36.98 -13.36
C ARG A 303 0.12 -36.41 -12.73
N TRP A 304 -0.67 -35.75 -13.56
CA TRP A 304 -1.91 -35.13 -13.17
C TRP A 304 -3.13 -35.95 -13.59
N ASP A 305 -4.18 -35.93 -12.79
CA ASP A 305 -5.53 -36.32 -13.17
C ASP A 305 -6.30 -35.03 -13.52
N GLU A 306 -6.54 -34.87 -14.82
CA GLU A 306 -7.27 -33.72 -15.37
C GLU A 306 -8.71 -34.07 -15.77
N SER A 307 -9.20 -35.28 -15.38
CA SER A 307 -10.53 -35.77 -15.77
C SER A 307 -11.67 -34.81 -15.32
N GLN A 308 -11.49 -34.16 -14.18
CA GLN A 308 -12.43 -33.19 -13.60
C GLN A 308 -11.93 -31.74 -13.67
N ALA A 309 -10.83 -31.49 -14.39
CA ALA A 309 -10.32 -30.15 -14.56
C ALA A 309 -11.18 -29.34 -15.52
N SER A 310 -11.10 -28.00 -15.38
CA SER A 310 -11.72 -27.09 -16.33
C SER A 310 -11.27 -27.39 -17.75
N LYS A 311 -12.23 -27.38 -18.65
CA LYS A 311 -12.01 -27.51 -20.10
C LYS A 311 -12.05 -26.15 -20.81
N ASP A 312 -12.13 -25.06 -20.05
CA ASP A 312 -12.15 -23.72 -20.62
C ASP A 312 -10.90 -23.47 -21.45
N SER A 313 -11.10 -23.00 -22.65
CA SER A 313 -10.06 -22.69 -23.62
C SER A 313 -10.23 -21.24 -24.07
N TRP A 314 -9.16 -20.48 -24.11
CA TRP A 314 -9.20 -19.12 -24.64
C TRP A 314 -9.60 -19.11 -26.14
N THR A 315 -9.09 -20.07 -26.90
CA THR A 315 -9.41 -20.18 -28.33
C THR A 315 -10.90 -20.42 -28.56
N ASP A 316 -11.48 -21.37 -27.82
CA ASP A 316 -12.91 -21.70 -27.94
C ASP A 316 -13.78 -20.53 -27.46
N PHE A 317 -13.33 -19.84 -26.39
CA PHE A 317 -14.03 -18.66 -25.90
C PHE A 317 -13.96 -17.50 -26.91
N ALA A 318 -12.81 -17.27 -27.55
CA ALA A 318 -12.67 -16.23 -28.56
C ALA A 318 -13.59 -16.46 -29.76
N GLU A 319 -13.62 -17.72 -30.26
CA GLU A 319 -14.54 -18.12 -31.33
C GLU A 319 -16.02 -17.98 -30.92
N PHE A 320 -16.34 -18.32 -29.67
CA PHE A 320 -17.70 -18.12 -29.14
C PHE A 320 -18.04 -16.63 -29.07
N ALA A 321 -17.14 -15.79 -28.54
CA ALA A 321 -17.36 -14.35 -28.38
C ALA A 321 -17.54 -13.65 -29.73
N GLU A 322 -16.75 -14.04 -30.76
CA GLU A 322 -16.86 -13.51 -32.10
C GLU A 322 -18.28 -13.74 -32.70
N LYS A 323 -18.81 -14.96 -32.51
CA LYS A 323 -20.15 -15.34 -32.96
C LYS A 323 -21.29 -14.61 -32.21
N GLN A 324 -21.02 -14.15 -30.97
CA GLN A 324 -22.02 -13.42 -30.17
C GLN A 324 -22.31 -12.03 -30.72
N GLY A 325 -21.36 -11.39 -31.40
CA GLY A 325 -21.56 -10.07 -32.02
C GLY A 325 -22.72 -10.07 -33.01
N ASP A 326 -22.95 -11.19 -33.71
CA ASP A 326 -24.00 -11.31 -34.74
C ASP A 326 -25.35 -11.69 -34.16
N THR A 327 -25.43 -12.30 -33.01
CA THR A 327 -26.68 -12.88 -32.45
C THR A 327 -27.38 -11.97 -31.45
N GLY A 328 -26.73 -10.91 -31.04
CA GLY A 328 -27.21 -10.00 -29.99
C GLY A 328 -27.23 -10.62 -28.60
N ALA A 329 -26.98 -9.83 -27.60
CA ALA A 329 -27.06 -10.23 -26.19
C ALA A 329 -28.12 -9.38 -25.46
N ALA A 330 -28.41 -9.70 -24.21
CA ALA A 330 -29.29 -8.85 -23.40
C ALA A 330 -28.64 -7.47 -23.24
N VAL A 331 -29.41 -6.43 -23.53
CA VAL A 331 -28.96 -5.04 -23.33
C VAL A 331 -28.85 -4.79 -21.83
N LEU A 332 -27.62 -4.55 -21.33
CA LEU A 332 -27.35 -4.23 -19.93
C LEU A 332 -27.44 -2.72 -19.68
N PHE A 333 -27.12 -1.93 -20.66
CA PHE A 333 -27.16 -0.47 -20.59
C PHE A 333 -27.42 0.09 -21.98
N GLU A 334 -28.34 1.05 -22.09
CA GLU A 334 -28.67 1.76 -23.33
C GLU A 334 -28.68 3.25 -23.08
N GLN A 335 -27.95 3.99 -23.89
CA GLN A 335 -27.96 5.46 -23.88
C GLN A 335 -27.86 5.99 -25.31
N GLY A 336 -28.89 6.73 -25.73
CA GLY A 336 -29.00 7.22 -27.11
C GLY A 336 -29.51 6.13 -28.08
N ASP A 337 -29.37 6.39 -29.38
CA ASP A 337 -29.73 5.45 -30.45
C ASP A 337 -28.48 5.10 -31.26
N VAL A 338 -27.83 3.97 -30.86
CA VAL A 338 -26.58 3.50 -31.46
C VAL A 338 -26.82 3.05 -32.90
N ASP A 339 -27.94 2.39 -33.18
CA ASP A 339 -28.23 1.84 -34.51
C ASP A 339 -28.41 2.95 -35.54
N THR A 340 -29.14 3.98 -35.18
CA THR A 340 -29.25 5.19 -36.02
C THR A 340 -27.92 5.90 -36.20
N ALA A 341 -27.10 6.00 -35.12
CA ALA A 341 -25.80 6.63 -35.20
C ALA A 341 -24.82 5.88 -36.12
N LEU A 342 -24.83 4.55 -36.10
CA LEU A 342 -24.00 3.70 -36.98
C LEU A 342 -24.45 3.74 -38.45
N GLN A 343 -25.73 4.02 -38.72
CA GLN A 343 -26.26 4.16 -40.10
C GLN A 343 -25.98 5.53 -40.72
N ASP A 344 -25.59 6.52 -39.91
CA ASP A 344 -25.24 7.84 -40.43
C ASP A 344 -23.86 7.80 -41.11
N PRO A 345 -23.78 8.02 -42.44
CA PRO A 345 -22.50 7.96 -43.15
C PRO A 345 -21.52 9.08 -42.76
N SER A 346 -21.95 10.07 -42.01
CA SER A 346 -21.07 11.12 -41.45
C SER A 346 -20.34 10.64 -40.22
N ASN A 347 -20.75 9.55 -39.57
CA ASN A 347 -20.04 8.95 -38.43
C ASN A 347 -18.96 8.02 -38.94
N THR A 348 -17.72 8.25 -38.50
CA THR A 348 -16.57 7.38 -38.79
C THR A 348 -16.39 6.39 -37.66
N VAL A 349 -16.59 5.11 -37.96
CA VAL A 349 -16.19 4.04 -37.06
C VAL A 349 -14.80 3.60 -37.48
N ILE A 350 -13.81 3.80 -36.60
CA ILE A 350 -12.40 3.39 -36.81
C ILE A 350 -12.15 2.08 -36.10
#